data_077812d1497ddccce221641bafb390b0
#
_entry.id   077812d1497ddccce221641bafb390b0
#
_cell.length_a   1.000
_cell.length_b   1.000
_cell.length_c   1.000
_cell.angle_alpha   90.00
_cell.angle_beta   90.00
_cell.angle_gamma   90.00
#
_symmetry.space_group_name_H-M   'P 1'
#
loop_
_entity.id
_entity.type
_entity.pdbx_description
1 polymer ?
#
loop_
_entity_poly.entity_id
_entity_poly.type
_entity_poly.pdbx_seq_one_letter_code
_entity_poly.pdbx_strand_id
1 'polypeptide(L)'
;ETRISKELGISRTPMREALQCLSQDGYITIIPSRGFMIRQLSRESMRESIQIRCAIEGFCVHLIASQPSEKRCQKLLKDMERSLARQKKALDSPNTRNSFIEEDHRFHLLLVHYADNDEFSHLFQRLMYMIHLTTANALAIDGRAQATYDEHEELYRSLKDEDGDKAYRILIAHLLMPLNMDLL
;
A
#
# COMPACT_ATOMS: atom_id res chain seq x y z
N GLU A 1 0.49 29.40 -0.15
CA GLU A 1 0.61 29.40 1.32
C GLU A 1 -0.23 30.53 1.95
N THR A 2 0.01 31.78 1.57
CA THR A 2 -0.65 32.98 2.18
C THR A 2 -2.17 32.95 2.05
N ARG A 3 -2.72 32.44 0.92
CA ARG A 3 -4.17 32.35 0.75
C ARG A 3 -4.77 31.32 1.72
N ILE A 4 -4.21 30.13 1.77
CA ILE A 4 -4.73 29.04 2.61
C ILE A 4 -4.58 29.38 4.10
N SER A 5 -3.45 29.97 4.52
CA SER A 5 -3.29 30.39 5.92
C SER A 5 -4.35 31.41 6.36
N LYS A 6 -4.76 32.32 5.45
CA LYS A 6 -5.88 33.24 5.72
C LYS A 6 -7.23 32.51 5.76
N GLU A 7 -7.51 31.63 4.83
CA GLU A 7 -8.75 30.86 4.76
C GLU A 7 -8.94 29.97 6.01
N LEU A 8 -7.85 29.38 6.51
CA LEU A 8 -7.87 28.53 7.70
C LEU A 8 -7.68 29.27 9.02
N GLY A 9 -7.39 30.58 8.99
CA GLY A 9 -7.17 31.39 10.18
C GLY A 9 -5.91 31.02 10.99
N ILE A 10 -4.90 30.42 10.35
CA ILE A 10 -3.66 29.97 11.00
C ILE A 10 -2.46 30.80 10.56
N SER A 11 -1.46 30.94 11.43
CA SER A 11 -0.24 31.68 11.10
C SER A 11 0.64 30.92 10.08
N ARG A 12 1.61 31.62 9.45
CA ARG A 12 2.46 31.07 8.39
C ARG A 12 3.38 29.97 8.89
N THR A 13 3.85 30.04 10.14
CA THR A 13 4.81 29.05 10.68
C THR A 13 4.18 27.67 10.77
N PRO A 14 3.08 27.45 11.52
CA PRO A 14 2.43 26.14 11.56
C PRO A 14 1.89 25.70 10.19
N MET A 15 1.54 26.63 9.30
CA MET A 15 1.18 26.26 7.92
C MET A 15 2.37 25.65 7.18
N ARG A 16 3.56 26.23 7.28
CA ARG A 16 4.77 25.69 6.63
C ARG A 16 5.17 24.35 7.20
N GLU A 17 5.12 24.19 8.52
CA GLU A 17 5.37 22.92 9.19
C GLU A 17 4.41 21.83 8.69
N ALA A 18 3.12 22.12 8.64
CA ALA A 18 2.12 21.20 8.10
C ALA A 18 2.39 20.83 6.61
N LEU A 19 2.76 21.80 5.78
CA LEU A 19 3.10 21.54 4.38
C LEU A 19 4.38 20.72 4.25
N GLN A 20 5.37 20.92 5.13
CA GLN A 20 6.56 20.08 5.16
C GLN A 20 6.23 18.64 5.54
N CYS A 21 5.41 18.42 6.56
CA CYS A 21 4.92 17.09 6.93
C CYS A 21 4.18 16.42 5.75
N LEU A 22 3.23 17.12 5.14
CA LEU A 22 2.50 16.59 3.96
C LEU A 22 3.43 16.27 2.79
N SER A 23 4.51 17.05 2.61
CA SER A 23 5.49 16.79 1.57
C SER A 23 6.38 15.58 1.91
N GLN A 24 6.77 15.42 3.16
CA GLN A 24 7.51 14.26 3.65
C GLN A 24 6.68 12.97 3.53
N ASP A 25 5.39 13.07 3.83
CA ASP A 25 4.43 11.96 3.70
C ASP A 25 4.00 11.69 2.24
N GLY A 26 4.52 12.46 1.28
CA GLY A 26 4.30 12.20 -0.14
C GLY A 26 2.95 12.67 -0.71
N TYR A 27 2.17 13.46 0.02
CA TYR A 27 0.87 14.00 -0.47
C TYR A 27 1.02 15.17 -1.43
N ILE A 28 2.04 16.01 -1.20
CA ILE A 28 2.29 17.22 -1.99
C ILE A 28 3.75 17.33 -2.41
N THR A 29 4.01 18.16 -3.42
CA THR A 29 5.35 18.63 -3.79
C THR A 29 5.44 20.13 -3.53
N ILE A 30 6.42 20.56 -2.72
CA ILE A 30 6.71 21.96 -2.50
C ILE A 30 7.52 22.50 -3.68
N ILE A 31 7.03 23.58 -4.29
CA ILE A 31 7.69 24.26 -5.41
C ILE A 31 8.27 25.58 -4.88
N PRO A 32 9.61 25.73 -4.85
CA PRO A 32 10.24 26.95 -4.35
C PRO A 32 9.64 28.20 -5.01
N SER A 33 9.31 29.20 -4.20
CA SER A 33 8.73 30.50 -4.61
C SER A 33 7.36 30.46 -5.30
N ARG A 34 6.79 29.27 -5.56
CA ARG A 34 5.47 29.10 -6.23
C ARG A 34 4.40 28.51 -5.34
N GLY A 35 4.78 27.80 -4.25
CA GLY A 35 3.84 27.19 -3.33
C GLY A 35 3.95 25.68 -3.30
N PHE A 36 2.85 24.97 -3.47
CA PHE A 36 2.82 23.51 -3.49
C PHE A 36 1.77 22.99 -4.48
N MET A 37 1.95 21.74 -4.89
CA MET A 37 0.99 20.99 -5.71
C MET A 37 0.65 19.67 -5.02
N ILE A 38 -0.61 19.27 -5.10
CA ILE A 38 -1.02 17.90 -4.73
C ILE A 38 -0.42 16.93 -5.74
N ARG A 39 0.21 15.88 -5.27
CA ARG A 39 0.74 14.83 -6.16
C ARG A 39 -0.41 14.10 -6.82
N GLN A 40 -0.29 13.94 -8.13
CA GLN A 40 -1.24 13.18 -8.94
C GLN A 40 -0.61 11.86 -9.34
N LEU A 41 -1.46 10.86 -9.58
CA LEU A 41 -1.00 9.60 -10.14
C LEU A 41 -0.53 9.83 -11.57
N SER A 42 0.67 9.36 -11.87
CA SER A 42 1.23 9.30 -13.22
C SER A 42 1.81 7.91 -13.47
N ARG A 43 1.99 7.52 -14.73
CA ARG A 43 2.64 6.23 -15.05
C ARG A 43 4.00 6.09 -14.41
N GLU A 44 4.76 7.19 -14.34
CA GLU A 44 6.09 7.19 -13.72
C GLU A 44 6.01 7.00 -12.22
N SER A 45 5.23 7.81 -11.50
CA SER A 45 5.08 7.70 -10.04
C SER A 45 4.47 6.36 -9.62
N MET A 46 3.55 5.80 -10.41
CA MET A 46 3.00 4.48 -10.20
C MET A 46 4.08 3.40 -10.36
N ARG A 47 4.85 3.44 -11.44
CA ARG A 47 5.95 2.50 -11.68
C ARG A 47 6.99 2.54 -10.58
N GLU A 48 7.44 3.74 -10.17
CA GLU A 48 8.42 3.91 -9.09
C GLU A 48 7.92 3.35 -7.77
N SER A 49 6.68 3.65 -7.38
CA SER A 49 6.10 3.12 -6.14
C SER A 49 5.97 1.59 -6.17
N ILE A 50 5.57 1.02 -7.30
CA ILE A 50 5.46 -0.43 -7.47
C ILE A 50 6.83 -1.10 -7.40
N GLN A 51 7.86 -0.52 -8.03
CA GLN A 51 9.24 -1.07 -7.95
C GLN A 51 9.75 -1.10 -6.51
N ILE A 52 9.50 -0.06 -5.72
CA ILE A 52 9.87 -0.02 -4.30
C ILE A 52 9.08 -1.07 -3.51
N ARG A 53 7.77 -1.21 -3.77
CA ARG A 53 6.95 -2.27 -3.16
C ARG A 53 7.49 -3.67 -3.47
N CYS A 54 7.80 -3.95 -4.73
CA CYS A 54 8.40 -5.23 -5.12
C CYS A 54 9.71 -5.52 -4.37
N ALA A 55 10.55 -4.51 -4.17
CA ALA A 55 11.80 -4.68 -3.44
C ALA A 55 11.57 -4.93 -1.93
N ILE A 56 10.72 -4.14 -1.28
CA ILE A 56 10.46 -4.27 0.16
C ILE A 56 9.62 -5.50 0.46
N GLU A 57 8.45 -5.62 -0.17
CA GLU A 57 7.51 -6.69 0.12
C GLU A 57 8.04 -8.04 -0.36
N GLY A 58 8.74 -8.08 -1.50
CA GLY A 58 9.42 -9.28 -1.99
C GLY A 58 10.49 -9.78 -1.02
N PHE A 59 11.32 -8.87 -0.46
CA PHE A 59 12.25 -9.21 0.61
C PHE A 59 11.51 -9.76 1.84
N CYS A 60 10.41 -9.11 2.26
CA CYS A 60 9.63 -9.56 3.41
C CYS A 60 9.05 -10.97 3.20
N VAL A 61 8.52 -11.28 2.02
CA VAL A 61 8.02 -12.63 1.70
C VAL A 61 9.12 -13.67 1.79
N HIS A 62 10.32 -13.41 1.26
CA HIS A 62 11.46 -14.31 1.44
C HIS A 62 11.86 -14.49 2.91
N LEU A 63 11.85 -13.40 3.69
CA LEU A 63 12.14 -13.47 5.11
C LEU A 63 11.11 -14.32 5.86
N ILE A 64 9.81 -14.12 5.57
CA ILE A 64 8.73 -14.91 6.16
C ILE A 64 8.90 -16.40 5.83
N ALA A 65 9.12 -16.71 4.55
CA ALA A 65 9.26 -18.09 4.07
C ALA A 65 10.51 -18.79 4.63
N SER A 66 11.56 -18.05 5.00
CA SER A 66 12.77 -18.62 5.62
C SER A 66 12.60 -18.99 7.10
N GLN A 67 11.49 -18.59 7.73
CA GLN A 67 11.27 -18.73 9.17
C GLN A 67 9.86 -19.27 9.52
N PRO A 68 9.38 -20.34 8.88
CA PRO A 68 7.99 -20.79 8.99
C PRO A 68 7.61 -21.24 10.41
N SER A 69 8.55 -21.81 11.14
CA SER A 69 8.32 -22.30 12.51
C SER A 69 8.34 -21.24 13.59
N GLU A 70 8.70 -20.00 13.28
CA GLU A 70 8.75 -18.94 14.27
C GLU A 70 7.35 -18.51 14.74
N LYS A 71 7.22 -18.25 16.04
CA LYS A 71 5.95 -17.77 16.62
C LYS A 71 5.42 -16.50 15.94
N ARG A 72 6.34 -15.62 15.48
CA ARG A 72 5.95 -14.41 14.76
C ARG A 72 5.37 -14.70 13.37
N CYS A 73 5.86 -15.75 12.67
CA CYS A 73 5.31 -16.20 11.40
C CYS A 73 3.89 -16.75 11.61
N GLN A 74 3.69 -17.59 12.63
CA GLN A 74 2.36 -18.12 12.97
C GLN A 74 1.37 -17.01 13.36
N LYS A 75 1.85 -15.97 14.05
CA LYS A 75 1.03 -14.79 14.36
C LYS A 75 0.67 -14.04 13.09
N LEU A 76 1.65 -13.78 12.20
CA LEU A 76 1.42 -13.13 10.92
C LEU A 76 0.35 -13.86 10.10
N LEU A 77 0.46 -15.19 9.95
CA LEU A 77 -0.52 -15.97 9.19
C LEU A 77 -1.95 -15.83 9.76
N LYS A 78 -2.11 -15.80 11.09
CA LYS A 78 -3.41 -15.52 11.72
C LYS A 78 -3.92 -14.11 11.44
N ASP A 79 -3.03 -13.12 11.41
CA ASP A 79 -3.41 -11.73 11.13
C ASP A 79 -3.76 -11.54 9.64
N MET A 80 -3.05 -12.23 8.72
CA MET A 80 -3.40 -12.29 7.30
C MET A 80 -4.77 -12.95 7.08
N GLU A 81 -5.05 -14.08 7.74
CA GLU A 81 -6.37 -14.75 7.67
C GLU A 81 -7.52 -13.83 8.12
N ARG A 82 -7.29 -13.06 9.19
CA ARG A 82 -8.26 -12.05 9.65
C ARG A 82 -8.45 -10.91 8.64
N SER A 83 -7.37 -10.46 8.01
CA SER A 83 -7.45 -9.43 6.97
C SER A 83 -8.22 -9.95 5.75
N LEU A 84 -7.95 -11.18 5.30
CA LEU A 84 -8.71 -11.84 4.22
C LEU A 84 -10.20 -11.96 4.54
N ALA A 85 -10.56 -12.33 5.78
CA ALA A 85 -11.96 -12.39 6.19
C ALA A 85 -12.66 -11.02 6.10
N ARG A 86 -11.95 -9.91 6.44
CA ARG A 86 -12.48 -8.55 6.30
C ARG A 86 -12.57 -8.11 4.84
N GLN A 87 -11.57 -8.44 3.99
CA GLN A 87 -11.62 -8.19 2.55
C GLN A 87 -12.83 -8.90 1.92
N LYS A 88 -13.05 -10.18 2.27
CA LYS A 88 -14.20 -10.95 1.78
C LYS A 88 -15.52 -10.30 2.17
N LYS A 89 -15.66 -9.89 3.44
CA LYS A 89 -16.85 -9.16 3.92
C LYS A 89 -17.07 -7.85 3.14
N ALA A 90 -15.99 -7.14 2.81
CA ALA A 90 -16.07 -5.91 2.02
C ALA A 90 -16.50 -6.18 0.57
N LEU A 91 -16.09 -7.30 -0.05
CA LEU A 91 -16.54 -7.71 -1.38
C LEU A 91 -18.05 -8.06 -1.40
N ASP A 92 -18.52 -8.75 -0.37
CA ASP A 92 -19.90 -9.23 -0.31
C ASP A 92 -20.92 -8.12 0.07
N SER A 93 -20.46 -6.91 0.37
CA SER A 93 -21.31 -5.80 0.85
C SER A 93 -21.36 -4.64 -0.17
N PRO A 94 -22.51 -4.02 -0.41
CA PRO A 94 -22.62 -2.89 -1.32
C PRO A 94 -21.88 -1.65 -0.76
N ASN A 95 -21.32 -0.83 -1.64
CA ASN A 95 -20.67 0.46 -1.31
C ASN A 95 -19.46 0.38 -0.36
N THR A 96 -18.74 -0.74 -0.32
CA THR A 96 -17.62 -0.97 0.60
C THR A 96 -16.25 -0.93 -0.08
N ARG A 97 -16.14 -0.32 -1.27
CA ARG A 97 -14.85 -0.20 -1.98
C ARG A 97 -13.75 0.40 -1.09
N ASN A 98 -14.04 1.47 -0.36
CA ASN A 98 -13.07 2.09 0.54
C ASN A 98 -12.64 1.12 1.66
N SER A 99 -13.57 0.37 2.22
CA SER A 99 -13.25 -0.65 3.23
C SER A 99 -12.37 -1.76 2.66
N PHE A 100 -12.58 -2.16 1.40
CA PHE A 100 -11.71 -3.13 0.74
C PHE A 100 -10.31 -2.57 0.54
N ILE A 101 -10.17 -1.31 0.07
CA ILE A 101 -8.87 -0.62 -0.10
C ILE A 101 -8.12 -0.55 1.24
N GLU A 102 -8.80 -0.22 2.33
CA GLU A 102 -8.18 -0.19 3.66
C GLU A 102 -7.64 -1.55 4.10
N GLU A 103 -8.40 -2.62 3.86
CA GLU A 103 -7.97 -3.98 4.21
C GLU A 103 -6.89 -4.52 3.26
N ASP A 104 -6.90 -4.13 1.98
CA ASP A 104 -5.79 -4.36 1.04
C ASP A 104 -4.49 -3.76 1.56
N HIS A 105 -4.52 -2.49 1.93
CA HIS A 105 -3.35 -1.81 2.51
C HIS A 105 -2.87 -2.48 3.80
N ARG A 106 -3.79 -2.87 4.69
CA ARG A 106 -3.44 -3.59 5.94
C ARG A 106 -2.77 -4.92 5.65
N PHE A 107 -3.24 -5.66 4.66
CA PHE A 107 -2.66 -6.93 4.26
C PHE A 107 -1.19 -6.77 3.85
N HIS A 108 -0.88 -5.81 3.01
CA HIS A 108 0.49 -5.50 2.60
C HIS A 108 1.36 -4.99 3.76
N LEU A 109 0.81 -4.14 4.63
CA LEU A 109 1.51 -3.68 5.83
C LEU A 109 1.88 -4.82 6.80
N LEU A 110 1.08 -5.89 6.87
CA LEU A 110 1.45 -7.07 7.68
C LEU A 110 2.75 -7.69 7.19
N LEU A 111 2.97 -7.77 5.87
CA LEU A 111 4.21 -8.29 5.29
C LEU A 111 5.40 -7.40 5.65
N VAL A 112 5.25 -6.08 5.46
CA VAL A 112 6.31 -5.10 5.74
C VAL A 112 6.70 -5.08 7.22
N HIS A 113 5.72 -5.07 8.11
CA HIS A 113 5.95 -5.05 9.55
C HIS A 113 6.62 -6.34 10.07
N TYR A 114 6.51 -7.45 9.35
CA TYR A 114 7.20 -8.69 9.73
C TYR A 114 8.71 -8.53 9.72
N ALA A 115 9.27 -7.66 8.88
CA ALA A 115 10.71 -7.43 8.82
C ALA A 115 11.26 -6.76 10.09
N ASP A 116 10.40 -6.16 10.95
CA ASP A 116 10.81 -5.41 12.15
C ASP A 116 11.87 -4.35 11.83
N ASN A 117 11.64 -3.63 10.70
CA ASN A 117 12.55 -2.62 10.17
C ASN A 117 11.79 -1.28 10.02
N ASP A 118 12.15 -0.33 10.89
CA ASP A 118 11.50 0.99 10.93
C ASP A 118 11.69 1.76 9.62
N GLU A 119 12.85 1.63 8.95
CA GLU A 119 13.10 2.29 7.67
C GLU A 119 12.18 1.77 6.57
N PHE A 120 11.89 0.46 6.54
CA PHE A 120 10.91 -0.10 5.62
C PHE A 120 9.51 0.45 5.91
N SER A 121 9.13 0.54 7.16
CA SER A 121 7.84 1.08 7.59
C SER A 121 7.70 2.55 7.21
N HIS A 122 8.72 3.37 7.46
CA HIS A 122 8.74 4.79 7.08
C HIS A 122 8.71 4.99 5.57
N LEU A 123 9.49 4.20 4.80
CA LEU A 123 9.50 4.30 3.35
C LEU A 123 8.14 3.88 2.78
N PHE A 124 7.56 2.79 3.27
CA PHE A 124 6.26 2.32 2.84
C PHE A 124 5.15 3.34 3.15
N GLN A 125 5.19 3.98 4.34
CA GLN A 125 4.25 5.02 4.71
C GLN A 125 4.32 6.24 3.77
N ARG A 126 5.51 6.66 3.34
CA ARG A 126 5.67 7.74 2.36
C ARG A 126 5.09 7.39 0.98
N LEU A 127 4.98 6.10 0.66
CA LEU A 127 4.37 5.64 -0.59
C LEU A 127 2.86 5.47 -0.49
N MET A 128 2.28 5.45 0.72
CA MET A 128 0.86 5.11 0.95
C MET A 128 -0.11 5.94 0.12
N TYR A 129 0.19 7.21 -0.12
CA TYR A 129 -0.68 8.04 -0.96
C TYR A 129 -0.70 7.56 -2.42
N MET A 130 0.46 7.24 -3.00
CA MET A 130 0.55 6.71 -4.37
C MET A 130 -0.02 5.29 -4.45
N ILE A 131 0.22 4.48 -3.45
CA ILE A 131 -0.39 3.14 -3.33
C ILE A 131 -1.90 3.27 -3.31
N HIS A 132 -2.46 4.15 -2.46
CA HIS A 132 -3.90 4.39 -2.38
C HIS A 132 -4.49 4.81 -3.73
N LEU A 133 -3.90 5.78 -4.42
CA LEU A 133 -4.39 6.22 -5.73
C LEU A 133 -4.34 5.10 -6.76
N THR A 134 -3.25 4.32 -6.78
CA THR A 134 -3.10 3.17 -7.69
C THR A 134 -4.15 2.10 -7.42
N THR A 135 -4.30 1.69 -6.15
CA THR A 135 -5.28 0.69 -5.71
C THR A 135 -6.71 1.15 -6.00
N ALA A 136 -7.05 2.41 -5.66
CA ALA A 136 -8.38 2.96 -5.88
C ALA A 136 -8.78 2.96 -7.38
N ASN A 137 -7.84 3.31 -8.27
CA ASN A 137 -8.07 3.30 -9.72
C ASN A 137 -8.14 1.87 -10.26
N ALA A 138 -7.26 0.97 -9.82
CA ALA A 138 -7.30 -0.44 -10.22
C ALA A 138 -8.61 -1.12 -9.81
N LEU A 139 -9.04 -0.94 -8.56
CA LEU A 139 -10.28 -1.51 -8.03
C LEU A 139 -11.56 -0.84 -8.58
N ALA A 140 -11.44 0.20 -9.39
CA ALA A 140 -12.56 0.75 -10.14
C ALA A 140 -12.90 -0.11 -11.36
N ILE A 141 -11.98 -0.96 -11.81
CA ILE A 141 -12.20 -1.88 -12.94
C ILE A 141 -13.01 -3.08 -12.46
N ASP A 142 -14.04 -3.42 -13.22
CA ASP A 142 -14.93 -4.54 -12.90
C ASP A 142 -14.16 -5.86 -12.74
N GLY A 143 -14.50 -6.60 -11.67
CA GLY A 143 -13.87 -7.88 -11.34
C GLY A 143 -12.49 -7.76 -10.67
N ARG A 144 -11.83 -6.58 -10.69
CA ARG A 144 -10.47 -6.46 -10.13
C ARG A 144 -10.44 -6.67 -8.61
N ALA A 145 -11.45 -6.22 -7.88
CA ALA A 145 -11.50 -6.42 -6.43
C ALA A 145 -11.56 -7.91 -6.06
N GLN A 146 -12.36 -8.71 -6.80
CA GLN A 146 -12.38 -10.16 -6.59
C GLN A 146 -11.03 -10.79 -6.94
N ALA A 147 -10.45 -10.43 -8.09
CA ALA A 147 -9.14 -10.95 -8.49
C ALA A 147 -8.03 -10.61 -7.47
N THR A 148 -8.05 -9.38 -6.92
CA THR A 148 -7.13 -8.97 -5.84
C THR A 148 -7.28 -9.85 -4.61
N TYR A 149 -8.52 -10.11 -4.18
CA TYR A 149 -8.78 -11.01 -3.06
C TYR A 149 -8.25 -12.43 -3.31
N ASP A 150 -8.51 -12.98 -4.51
CA ASP A 150 -8.06 -14.33 -4.88
C ASP A 150 -6.52 -14.43 -4.90
N GLU A 151 -5.83 -13.39 -5.39
CA GLU A 151 -4.37 -13.26 -5.38
C GLU A 151 -3.82 -13.22 -3.94
N HIS A 152 -4.46 -12.46 -3.04
CA HIS A 152 -4.08 -12.41 -1.63
C HIS A 152 -4.32 -13.74 -0.91
N GLU A 153 -5.41 -14.41 -1.20
CA GLU A 153 -5.71 -15.74 -0.63
C GLU A 153 -4.67 -16.77 -1.11
N GLU A 154 -4.29 -16.73 -2.37
CA GLU A 154 -3.27 -17.62 -2.91
C GLU A 154 -1.88 -17.33 -2.32
N LEU A 155 -1.52 -16.06 -2.14
CA LEU A 155 -0.29 -15.66 -1.44
C LEU A 155 -0.27 -16.20 0.00
N TYR A 156 -1.36 -16.01 0.75
CA TYR A 156 -1.50 -16.53 2.11
C TYR A 156 -1.34 -18.06 2.15
N ARG A 157 -2.03 -18.79 1.26
CA ARG A 157 -1.94 -20.25 1.18
C ARG A 157 -0.51 -20.71 0.90
N SER A 158 0.17 -20.06 -0.06
CA SER A 158 1.55 -20.39 -0.40
C SER A 158 2.51 -20.19 0.77
N LEU A 159 2.35 -19.11 1.55
CA LEU A 159 3.12 -18.91 2.78
C LEU A 159 2.81 -19.95 3.86
N LYS A 160 1.55 -20.35 4.00
CA LYS A 160 1.11 -21.37 4.95
C LYS A 160 1.62 -22.76 4.59
N ASP A 161 1.73 -23.05 3.28
CA ASP A 161 2.26 -24.30 2.73
C ASP A 161 3.80 -24.29 2.63
N GLU A 162 4.46 -23.24 3.15
CA GLU A 162 5.91 -23.05 3.17
C GLU A 162 6.54 -22.97 1.75
N ASP A 163 5.72 -22.67 0.71
CA ASP A 163 6.17 -22.45 -0.68
C ASP A 163 6.53 -20.97 -0.91
N GLY A 164 7.70 -20.57 -0.43
CA GLY A 164 8.18 -19.19 -0.53
C GLY A 164 8.38 -18.73 -1.96
N ASP A 165 8.81 -19.58 -2.87
CA ASP A 165 9.02 -19.23 -4.27
C ASP A 165 7.69 -18.96 -4.97
N LYS A 166 6.68 -19.75 -4.69
CA LYS A 166 5.32 -19.52 -5.20
C LYS A 166 4.75 -18.22 -4.61
N ALA A 167 4.87 -18.04 -3.30
CA ALA A 167 4.42 -16.83 -2.61
C ALA A 167 5.04 -15.56 -3.22
N TYR A 168 6.35 -15.58 -3.46
CA TYR A 168 7.07 -14.47 -4.11
C TYR A 168 6.54 -14.19 -5.52
N ARG A 169 6.38 -15.23 -6.37
CA ARG A 169 5.86 -15.04 -7.73
C ARG A 169 4.46 -14.45 -7.75
N ILE A 170 3.57 -14.90 -6.85
CA ILE A 170 2.21 -14.36 -6.73
C ILE A 170 2.26 -12.90 -6.32
N LEU A 171 3.01 -12.55 -5.28
CA LEU A 171 3.15 -11.18 -4.83
C LEU A 171 3.64 -10.26 -5.95
N ILE A 172 4.72 -10.63 -6.63
CA ILE A 172 5.28 -9.79 -7.70
C ILE A 172 4.30 -9.62 -8.86
N ALA A 173 3.62 -10.70 -9.29
CA ALA A 173 2.59 -10.61 -10.32
C ALA A 173 1.44 -9.69 -9.91
N HIS A 174 0.96 -9.80 -8.67
CA HIS A 174 -0.06 -8.94 -8.08
C HIS A 174 0.37 -7.46 -8.09
N LEU A 175 1.57 -7.16 -7.59
CA LEU A 175 2.08 -5.78 -7.51
C LEU A 175 2.30 -5.14 -8.89
N LEU A 176 2.70 -5.93 -9.90
CA LEU A 176 2.93 -5.43 -11.27
C LEU A 176 1.64 -5.28 -12.07
N MET A 177 0.53 -5.88 -11.65
CA MET A 177 -0.73 -5.87 -12.39
C MET A 177 -1.21 -4.45 -12.78
N PRO A 178 -1.15 -3.42 -11.90
CA PRO A 178 -1.59 -2.07 -12.25
C PRO A 178 -0.82 -1.44 -13.42
N LEU A 179 0.43 -1.84 -13.67
CA LEU A 179 1.23 -1.33 -14.80
C LEU A 179 0.68 -1.79 -16.17
N ASN A 180 -0.08 -2.88 -16.18
CA ASN A 180 -0.70 -3.46 -17.38
C ASN A 180 -2.14 -2.97 -17.59
N MET A 181 -2.64 -2.10 -16.71
CA MET A 181 -3.98 -1.53 -16.76
C MET A 181 -3.94 -0.09 -17.30
N ASP A 182 -5.04 0.35 -17.89
CA ASP A 182 -5.25 1.76 -18.26
C ASP A 182 -5.91 2.49 -17.08
N LEU A 183 -5.08 3.02 -16.18
CA LEU A 183 -5.49 3.64 -14.91
C LEU A 183 -5.45 5.18 -14.92
N LEU A 184 -5.07 5.80 -16.05
CA LEU A 184 -4.79 7.24 -16.14
C LEU A 184 -5.60 7.92 -17.21
#